data_3b07743bccd62d0a2d62e071f59a5e8b
#
_entry.id   3b07743bccd62d0a2d62e071f59a5e8b
#
_cell.length_a   1.000
_cell.length_b   1.000
_cell.length_c   1.000
_cell.angle_alpha   90.00
_cell.angle_beta   90.00
_cell.angle_gamma   90.00
#
_symmetry.space_group_name_H-M   'P 1'
#
loop_
_entity.id
_entity.type
_entity.pdbx_description
1 polymer ?
#
loop_
_entity_poly.entity_id
_entity_poly.type
_entity_poly.pdbx_seq_one_letter_code
_entity_poly.pdbx_strand_id
1 'polypeptide(L)'
;RIEALATPKEIEAVSYDEKFLANIIHLIEEHISDSELNVNALCEWTGTNNKQMYRKMKQLTGMTPVEYIKSIRMKKAAMLLKQQKFTVAEVMYMVGFSNHSYFSKCFQAEFGVTPKQYV
;
A
#
# COMPACT_ATOMS: atom_id res chain seq x y z
N ARG A 1 -24.66 1.49 14.79
CA ARG A 1 -24.00 2.06 13.61
C ARG A 1 -23.46 3.44 13.93
N ILE A 2 -22.33 3.75 13.33
CA ILE A 2 -21.65 5.00 13.62
C ILE A 2 -22.46 6.21 13.18
N GLU A 3 -23.13 6.16 12.04
CA GLU A 3 -23.95 7.25 11.51
C GLU A 3 -25.13 7.58 12.39
N ALA A 4 -25.68 6.59 13.11
CA ALA A 4 -26.81 6.80 14.02
C ALA A 4 -26.42 7.49 15.31
N LEU A 5 -25.13 7.39 15.71
CA LEU A 5 -24.62 7.89 16.99
C LEU A 5 -23.72 9.13 16.82
N ALA A 6 -23.26 9.41 15.61
CA ALA A 6 -22.29 10.48 15.37
C ALA A 6 -22.99 11.80 15.01
N THR A 7 -22.30 12.90 15.26
CA THR A 7 -22.76 14.23 14.81
C THR A 7 -22.53 14.37 13.31
N PRO A 8 -23.24 15.33 12.65
CA PRO A 8 -22.98 15.60 11.23
C PRO A 8 -21.51 15.91 10.93
N LYS A 9 -20.83 16.63 11.82
CA LYS A 9 -19.43 16.96 11.65
C LYS A 9 -18.54 15.70 11.72
N GLU A 10 -18.85 14.76 12.62
CA GLU A 10 -18.15 13.49 12.73
C GLU A 10 -18.37 12.63 11.49
N ILE A 11 -19.59 12.62 10.96
CA ILE A 11 -19.91 11.89 9.72
C ILE A 11 -19.13 12.47 8.53
N GLU A 12 -19.00 13.78 8.44
CA GLU A 12 -18.19 14.44 7.41
C GLU A 12 -16.72 14.05 7.51
N ALA A 13 -16.18 14.01 8.73
CA ALA A 13 -14.79 13.63 8.97
C ALA A 13 -14.53 12.19 8.53
N VAL A 14 -15.43 11.26 8.86
CA VAL A 14 -15.30 9.85 8.44
C VAL A 14 -15.37 9.74 6.94
N SER A 15 -16.28 10.46 6.29
CA SER A 15 -16.39 10.45 4.83
C SER A 15 -15.13 10.99 4.15
N TYR A 16 -14.55 12.06 4.71
CA TYR A 16 -13.29 12.62 4.20
C TYR A 16 -12.15 11.60 4.33
N ASP A 17 -12.06 10.95 5.48
CA ASP A 17 -11.01 9.95 5.74
C ASP A 17 -11.14 8.75 4.80
N GLU A 18 -12.37 8.28 4.56
CA GLU A 18 -12.60 7.19 3.63
C GLU A 18 -12.16 7.56 2.21
N LYS A 19 -12.48 8.76 1.77
CA LYS A 19 -12.08 9.26 0.46
C LYS A 19 -10.58 9.42 0.35
N PHE A 20 -9.96 9.96 1.40
CA PHE A 20 -8.51 10.12 1.44
C PHE A 20 -7.82 8.77 1.28
N LEU A 21 -8.21 7.78 2.09
CA LEU A 21 -7.58 6.47 2.04
C LEU A 21 -7.84 5.77 0.70
N ALA A 22 -9.06 5.86 0.18
CA ALA A 22 -9.39 5.28 -1.12
C ALA A 22 -8.52 5.88 -2.23
N ASN A 23 -8.27 7.18 -2.18
CA ASN A 23 -7.40 7.84 -3.15
C ASN A 23 -5.95 7.39 -3.01
N ILE A 24 -5.45 7.23 -1.77
CA ILE A 24 -4.11 6.71 -1.53
C ILE A 24 -3.96 5.31 -2.12
N ILE A 25 -4.92 4.43 -1.85
CA ILE A 25 -4.91 3.07 -2.40
C ILE A 25 -4.91 3.10 -3.92
N HIS A 26 -5.77 3.91 -4.51
CA HIS A 26 -5.85 4.05 -5.96
C HIS A 26 -4.51 4.51 -6.56
N LEU A 27 -3.88 5.51 -5.96
CA LEU A 27 -2.60 6.02 -6.43
C LEU A 27 -1.49 4.96 -6.32
N ILE A 28 -1.46 4.23 -5.21
CA ILE A 28 -0.48 3.16 -5.04
C ILE A 28 -0.70 2.07 -6.10
N GLU A 29 -1.93 1.65 -6.31
CA GLU A 29 -2.24 0.61 -7.29
C GLU A 29 -1.93 1.05 -8.71
N GLU A 30 -2.24 2.30 -9.04
CA GLU A 30 -1.98 2.86 -10.37
C GLU A 30 -0.49 2.90 -10.69
N HIS A 31 0.34 3.19 -9.68
CA HIS A 31 1.78 3.35 -9.84
C HIS A 31 2.59 2.19 -9.26
N ILE A 32 1.94 1.05 -9.01
CA ILE A 32 2.56 -0.04 -8.25
C ILE A 32 3.83 -0.61 -8.90
N SER A 33 3.89 -0.61 -10.23
CA SER A 33 5.06 -1.12 -10.96
C SER A 33 6.20 -0.10 -11.05
N ASP A 34 5.95 1.14 -10.66
CA ASP A 34 6.97 2.18 -10.71
C ASP A 34 7.82 2.12 -9.44
N SER A 35 9.12 1.83 -9.60
CA SER A 35 10.04 1.79 -8.46
C SER A 35 10.23 3.16 -7.80
N GLU A 36 9.86 4.24 -8.49
CA GLU A 36 9.93 5.61 -7.96
C GLU A 36 8.71 5.98 -7.12
N LEU A 37 7.69 5.13 -7.04
CA LEU A 37 6.57 5.34 -6.14
C LEU A 37 7.09 5.34 -4.69
N ASN A 38 6.92 6.47 -4.00
CA ASN A 38 7.37 6.64 -2.63
C ASN A 38 6.45 7.64 -1.91
N VAL A 39 6.75 7.90 -0.65
CA VAL A 39 5.94 8.80 0.17
C VAL A 39 5.93 10.22 -0.40
N ASN A 40 7.08 10.70 -0.89
CA ASN A 40 7.15 12.03 -1.48
C ASN A 40 6.24 12.17 -2.70
N ALA A 41 6.18 11.15 -3.55
CA ALA A 41 5.28 11.14 -4.69
C ALA A 41 3.82 11.20 -4.25
N LEU A 42 3.45 10.39 -3.25
CA LEU A 42 2.08 10.44 -2.71
C LEU A 42 1.72 11.80 -2.13
N CYS A 43 2.65 12.42 -1.42
CA CYS A 43 2.43 13.77 -0.88
C CYS A 43 2.21 14.79 -2.00
N GLU A 44 3.03 14.71 -3.03
CA GLU A 44 2.94 15.62 -4.17
C GLU A 44 1.61 15.46 -4.91
N TRP A 45 1.19 14.22 -5.16
CA TRP A 45 -0.06 13.95 -5.88
C TRP A 45 -1.30 14.31 -5.07
N THR A 46 -1.23 14.28 -3.75
CA THR A 46 -2.37 14.56 -2.88
C THR A 46 -2.36 15.97 -2.29
N GLY A 47 -1.31 16.75 -2.54
CA GLY A 47 -1.20 18.10 -2.00
C GLY A 47 -0.97 18.16 -0.50
N THR A 48 -0.36 17.11 0.09
CA THR A 48 -0.02 17.09 1.50
C THR A 48 1.51 17.13 1.69
N ASN A 49 1.94 17.19 2.94
CA ASN A 49 3.35 17.10 3.29
C ASN A 49 3.61 15.80 4.07
N ASN A 50 4.89 15.47 4.27
CA ASN A 50 5.29 14.22 4.92
C ASN A 50 4.73 14.09 6.34
N LYS A 51 4.69 15.17 7.09
CA LYS A 51 4.19 15.16 8.47
C LYS A 51 2.71 14.80 8.52
N GLN A 52 1.91 15.45 7.66
CA GLN A 52 0.48 15.19 7.59
C GLN A 52 0.20 13.78 7.06
N MET A 53 0.94 13.36 6.04
CA MET A 53 0.79 12.02 5.46
C MET A 53 1.10 10.95 6.52
N TYR A 54 2.19 11.08 7.25
CA TYR A 54 2.56 10.15 8.31
C TYR A 54 1.46 10.05 9.36
N ARG A 55 1.01 11.20 9.87
CA ARG A 55 -0.01 11.25 10.92
C ARG A 55 -1.32 10.63 10.46
N LYS A 56 -1.75 10.99 9.25
CA LYS A 56 -3.03 10.51 8.71
C LYS A 56 -3.00 9.01 8.46
N MET A 57 -1.92 8.51 7.86
CA MET A 57 -1.79 7.08 7.60
C MET A 57 -1.71 6.27 8.88
N LYS A 58 -0.96 6.72 9.87
CA LYS A 58 -0.91 6.05 11.19
C LYS A 58 -2.29 6.02 11.83
N GLN A 59 -3.02 7.12 11.76
CA GLN A 59 -4.37 7.22 12.34
C GLN A 59 -5.34 6.25 11.65
N LEU A 60 -5.31 6.19 10.31
CA LEU A 60 -6.30 5.42 9.56
C LEU A 60 -5.95 3.94 9.40
N THR A 61 -4.68 3.60 9.34
CA THR A 61 -4.23 2.24 9.02
C THR A 61 -3.39 1.59 10.11
N GLY A 62 -2.88 2.37 11.06
CA GLY A 62 -1.91 1.89 12.04
C GLY A 62 -0.51 1.72 11.48
N MET A 63 -0.31 2.02 10.21
CA MET A 63 0.97 1.87 9.51
C MET A 63 1.53 3.22 9.09
N THR A 64 2.86 3.31 8.99
CA THR A 64 3.49 4.45 8.33
C THR A 64 3.19 4.39 6.83
N PRO A 65 3.31 5.51 6.10
CA PRO A 65 3.13 5.48 4.64
C PRO A 65 4.07 4.49 3.93
N VAL A 66 5.33 4.40 4.37
CA VAL A 66 6.30 3.45 3.79
C VAL A 66 5.83 2.02 3.99
N GLU A 67 5.39 1.69 5.22
CA GLU A 67 4.89 0.36 5.55
C GLU A 67 3.64 0.02 4.73
N TYR A 68 2.78 1.00 4.53
CA TYR A 68 1.52 0.79 3.82
C TYR A 68 1.76 0.52 2.32
N ILE A 69 2.64 1.30 1.69
CA ILE A 69 3.02 1.05 0.29
C ILE A 69 3.58 -0.37 0.14
N LYS A 70 4.50 -0.75 1.02
CA LYS A 70 5.11 -2.07 1.01
C LYS A 70 4.07 -3.18 1.19
N SER A 71 3.15 -2.99 2.13
CA SER A 71 2.08 -3.97 2.38
C SER A 71 1.21 -4.19 1.14
N ILE A 72 0.82 -3.13 0.46
CA ILE A 72 0.02 -3.25 -0.77
C ILE A 72 0.82 -3.97 -1.86
N ARG A 73 2.10 -3.62 -2.03
CA ARG A 73 2.97 -4.28 -3.01
C ARG A 73 3.08 -5.78 -2.74
N MET A 74 3.25 -6.17 -1.47
CA MET A 74 3.36 -7.58 -1.10
C MET A 74 2.06 -8.33 -1.33
N LYS A 75 0.93 -7.75 -1.00
CA LYS A 75 -0.39 -8.36 -1.25
C LYS A 75 -0.65 -8.56 -2.73
N LYS A 76 -0.27 -7.58 -3.55
CA LYS A 76 -0.39 -7.71 -4.99
C LYS A 76 0.53 -8.81 -5.52
N ALA A 77 1.77 -8.89 -5.01
CA ALA A 77 2.71 -9.93 -5.38
C ALA A 77 2.13 -11.32 -5.07
N ALA A 78 1.59 -11.51 -3.87
CA ALA A 78 0.98 -12.79 -3.49
C ALA A 78 -0.17 -13.17 -4.41
N MET A 79 -1.01 -12.19 -4.76
CA MET A 79 -2.13 -12.42 -5.68
C MET A 79 -1.63 -12.85 -7.07
N LEU A 80 -0.61 -12.18 -7.59
CA LEU A 80 -0.05 -12.50 -8.90
C LEU A 80 0.64 -13.86 -8.91
N LEU A 81 1.37 -14.20 -7.84
CA LEU A 81 2.01 -15.50 -7.74
C LEU A 81 0.98 -16.64 -7.70
N LYS A 82 -0.14 -16.44 -7.04
CA LYS A 82 -1.21 -17.44 -6.98
C LYS A 82 -1.81 -17.74 -8.34
N GLN A 83 -1.79 -16.81 -9.25
CA GLN A 83 -2.31 -17.01 -10.61
C GLN A 83 -1.46 -17.99 -11.42
N GLN A 84 -0.20 -18.21 -11.03
CA GLN A 84 0.73 -19.13 -11.70
C GLN A 84 0.94 -18.82 -13.18
N LYS A 85 0.83 -17.55 -13.54
CA LYS A 85 1.01 -17.07 -14.92
C LYS A 85 2.34 -16.37 -15.12
N PHE A 86 3.02 -16.00 -14.02
CA PHE A 86 4.23 -15.18 -14.07
C PHE A 86 5.32 -15.83 -13.23
N THR A 87 6.57 -15.60 -13.61
CA THR A 87 7.71 -16.02 -12.80
C THR A 87 7.84 -15.11 -11.58
N VAL A 88 8.59 -15.56 -10.57
CA VAL A 88 8.87 -14.73 -9.41
C VAL A 88 9.54 -13.42 -9.82
N ALA A 89 10.49 -13.48 -10.76
CA ALA A 89 11.17 -12.28 -11.26
C ALA A 89 10.21 -11.32 -11.93
N GLU A 90 9.28 -11.83 -12.73
CA GLU A 90 8.27 -10.98 -13.36
C GLU A 90 7.38 -10.31 -12.35
N VAL A 91 6.90 -11.06 -11.35
CA VAL A 91 6.06 -10.51 -10.28
C VAL A 91 6.81 -9.42 -9.51
N MET A 92 8.09 -9.66 -9.21
CA MET A 92 8.92 -8.66 -8.53
C MET A 92 8.88 -7.31 -9.27
N TYR A 93 9.12 -7.31 -10.57
CA TYR A 93 9.10 -6.09 -11.35
C TYR A 93 7.68 -5.50 -11.46
N MET A 94 6.67 -6.34 -11.57
CA MET A 94 5.28 -5.90 -11.68
C MET A 94 4.83 -5.13 -10.44
N VAL A 95 5.40 -5.44 -9.27
CA VAL A 95 5.06 -4.74 -8.03
C VAL A 95 6.12 -3.71 -7.62
N GLY A 96 7.01 -3.33 -8.55
CA GLY A 96 7.89 -2.18 -8.37
C GLY A 96 9.20 -2.46 -7.63
N PHE A 97 9.61 -3.71 -7.48
CA PHE A 97 10.90 -4.05 -6.90
C PHE A 97 11.91 -4.34 -8.01
N SER A 98 13.17 -3.98 -7.75
CA SER A 98 14.25 -4.22 -8.70
C SER A 98 15.38 -5.06 -8.10
N ASN A 99 15.32 -5.35 -6.81
CA ASN A 99 16.32 -6.15 -6.11
C ASN A 99 15.68 -7.43 -5.58
N HIS A 100 16.11 -8.56 -6.10
CA HIS A 100 15.51 -9.86 -5.76
C HIS A 100 15.66 -10.22 -4.28
N SER A 101 16.84 -9.98 -3.71
CA SER A 101 17.08 -10.29 -2.29
C SER A 101 16.19 -9.47 -1.38
N TYR A 102 16.03 -8.19 -1.67
CA TYR A 102 15.17 -7.30 -0.90
C TYR A 102 13.70 -7.69 -1.05
N PHE A 103 13.27 -7.99 -2.28
CA PHE A 103 11.92 -8.45 -2.54
C PHE A 103 11.59 -9.71 -1.73
N SER A 104 12.47 -10.70 -1.76
CA SER A 104 12.29 -11.96 -1.04
C SER A 104 12.22 -11.73 0.48
N LYS A 105 13.06 -10.85 1.01
CA LYS A 105 13.04 -10.49 2.43
C LYS A 105 11.69 -9.85 2.82
N CYS A 106 11.22 -8.90 2.04
CA CYS A 106 9.94 -8.24 2.30
C CYS A 106 8.78 -9.22 2.23
N PHE A 107 8.80 -10.09 1.23
CA PHE A 107 7.77 -11.11 1.06
C PHE A 107 7.74 -12.07 2.25
N GLN A 108 8.91 -12.56 2.64
CA GLN A 108 9.02 -13.50 3.78
C GLN A 108 8.60 -12.83 5.08
N ALA A 109 8.92 -11.56 5.28
CA ALA A 109 8.50 -10.82 6.46
C ALA A 109 6.97 -10.70 6.54
N GLU A 110 6.31 -10.54 5.39
CA GLU A 110 4.86 -10.39 5.33
C GLU A 110 4.13 -11.73 5.45
N PHE A 111 4.61 -12.78 4.78
CA PHE A 111 3.87 -14.03 4.61
C PHE A 111 4.52 -15.24 5.28
N GLY A 112 5.71 -15.11 5.85
CA GLY A 112 6.39 -16.19 6.54
C GLY A 112 7.10 -17.20 5.64
N VAL A 113 6.97 -17.06 4.32
CA VAL A 113 7.64 -17.92 3.33
C VAL A 113 8.21 -17.06 2.22
N THR A 114 9.18 -17.59 1.50
CA THR A 114 9.75 -16.89 0.33
C THR A 114 8.77 -16.96 -0.84
N PRO A 115 8.91 -16.08 -1.84
CA PRO A 115 8.05 -16.12 -3.02
C PRO A 115 8.08 -17.47 -3.72
N LYS A 116 9.27 -18.09 -3.79
CA LYS A 116 9.43 -19.39 -4.40
C LYS A 116 8.68 -20.48 -3.64
N GLN A 117 8.69 -20.43 -2.32
CA GLN A 117 7.96 -21.39 -1.48
C GLN A 117 6.46 -21.18 -1.53
N TYR A 118 6.03 -19.97 -1.81
CA TYR A 118 4.62 -19.59 -1.83
C TYR A 118 3.88 -20.15 -3.05
N VAL A 119 4.59 -20.37 -4.15
CA VAL A 119 3.98 -20.84 -5.41
C VAL A 119 3.71 -22.33 -5.39
#